data_0fb4ee44d6e1d919b269e004e6286034
#
_entry.id   0fb4ee44d6e1d919b269e004e6286034
#
_cell.length_a   1.000
_cell.length_b   1.000
_cell.length_c   1.000
_cell.angle_alpha   90.00
_cell.angle_beta   90.00
_cell.angle_gamma   90.00
#
_symmetry.space_group_name_H-M   'P 1'
#
loop_
_entity.id
_entity.type
_entity.pdbx_description
1 polymer ?
#
loop_
_entity_poly.entity_id
_entity_poly.type
_entity_poly.pdbx_seq_one_letter_code
_entity_poly.pdbx_strand_id
1 'polypeptide(L)'
;MEQEAYFGEIQSGHLEQVGYDTYCNLLDEVVKEMKGIEIKPEQDIQIDLDVTSYIPDEYIEDANQKIEIYQDIAVCKNEEDIQNVIDEIIDRFGNMPKEVENLLEIIRIKQLCKNAGVVKVTEKKNKTTNSQNVVFYFDKNKYNPNIITILLKKYGTKIK
;
A
#
# COMPACT_ATOMS: atom_id res chain seq x y z
N MET A 1 1.63 16.79 -25.12
CA MET A 1 0.79 15.90 -25.93
C MET A 1 1.00 14.41 -25.64
N GLU A 2 2.23 13.94 -25.53
CA GLU A 2 2.48 12.52 -25.15
C GLU A 2 2.06 12.18 -23.72
N GLN A 3 2.09 13.15 -22.79
CA GLN A 3 1.67 12.96 -21.39
C GLN A 3 0.15 12.80 -21.22
N GLU A 4 -0.66 13.49 -22.02
CA GLU A 4 -2.12 13.32 -21.99
C GLU A 4 -2.57 11.97 -22.55
N ALA A 5 -1.87 11.43 -23.55
CA ALA A 5 -2.14 10.11 -24.10
C ALA A 5 -1.79 8.99 -23.10
N TYR A 6 -0.73 9.17 -22.30
CA TYR A 6 -0.32 8.22 -21.25
C TYR A 6 -1.32 8.20 -20.09
N PHE A 7 -1.79 9.36 -19.65
CA PHE A 7 -2.88 9.47 -18.67
C PHE A 7 -4.21 8.92 -19.21
N GLY A 8 -4.49 9.11 -20.49
CA GLY A 8 -5.67 8.57 -21.15
C GLY A 8 -5.70 7.03 -21.18
N GLU A 9 -4.56 6.38 -21.41
CA GLU A 9 -4.45 4.92 -21.37
C GLU A 9 -4.59 4.36 -19.95
N ILE A 10 -4.08 5.05 -18.95
CA ILE A 10 -4.27 4.67 -17.54
C ILE A 10 -5.74 4.86 -17.13
N GLN A 11 -6.41 5.92 -17.61
CA GLN A 11 -7.83 6.18 -17.35
C GLN A 11 -8.77 5.19 -18.04
N SER A 12 -8.37 4.56 -19.16
CA SER A 12 -9.25 3.74 -20.00
C SER A 12 -9.27 2.25 -19.65
N GLY A 13 -9.08 1.85 -18.38
CA GLY A 13 -9.35 0.49 -17.92
C GLY A 13 -8.16 -0.29 -17.39
N HIS A 14 -6.94 0.23 -17.44
CA HIS A 14 -5.76 -0.42 -16.85
C HIS A 14 -5.66 -0.27 -15.34
N LEU A 15 -6.40 0.66 -14.72
CA LEU A 15 -6.45 0.83 -13.26
C LEU A 15 -7.03 -0.39 -12.52
N GLU A 16 -7.84 -1.21 -13.18
CA GLU A 16 -8.34 -2.46 -12.62
C GLU A 16 -7.25 -3.52 -12.43
N GLN A 17 -6.22 -3.50 -13.27
CA GLN A 17 -5.14 -4.48 -13.26
C GLN A 17 -3.88 -3.97 -12.57
N VAL A 18 -3.80 -2.67 -12.32
CA VAL A 18 -2.65 -2.01 -11.73
C VAL A 18 -2.90 -1.88 -10.23
N GLY A 19 -2.20 -2.68 -9.43
CA GLY A 19 -2.26 -2.58 -7.97
C GLY A 19 -1.85 -1.18 -7.49
N TYR A 20 -2.29 -0.82 -6.29
CA TYR A 20 -1.97 0.46 -5.64
C TYR A 20 -0.47 0.84 -5.72
N ASP A 21 0.43 -0.12 -5.54
CA ASP A 21 1.88 0.12 -5.60
C ASP A 21 2.35 0.57 -6.98
N THR A 22 1.83 -0.02 -8.05
CA THR A 22 2.14 0.40 -9.42
C THR A 22 1.59 1.79 -9.70
N TYR A 23 0.39 2.11 -9.19
CA TYR A 23 -0.19 3.44 -9.28
C TYR A 23 0.67 4.49 -8.57
N CYS A 24 1.11 4.22 -7.33
CA CYS A 24 1.99 5.11 -6.58
C CYS A 24 3.34 5.32 -7.27
N ASN A 25 3.93 4.27 -7.85
CA ASN A 25 5.16 4.36 -8.62
C ASN A 25 5.01 5.24 -9.85
N LEU A 26 3.91 5.09 -10.58
CA LEU A 26 3.60 5.93 -11.76
C LEU A 26 3.38 7.39 -11.37
N LEU A 27 2.68 7.66 -10.27
CA LEU A 27 2.52 9.02 -9.74
C LEU A 27 3.86 9.63 -9.33
N ASP A 28 4.71 8.86 -8.67
CA ASP A 28 6.05 9.30 -8.27
C ASP A 28 6.91 9.66 -9.48
N GLU A 29 6.87 8.87 -10.55
CA GLU A 29 7.58 9.16 -11.80
C GLU A 29 7.08 10.46 -12.42
N VAL A 30 5.76 10.62 -12.55
CA VAL A 30 5.15 11.83 -13.14
C VAL A 30 5.46 13.07 -12.30
N VAL A 31 5.38 12.98 -10.97
CA VAL A 31 5.69 14.10 -10.07
C VAL A 31 7.17 14.47 -10.13
N LYS A 32 8.08 13.50 -10.27
CA LYS A 32 9.52 13.72 -10.45
C LYS A 32 9.82 14.43 -11.77
N GLU A 33 9.18 14.01 -12.86
CA GLU A 33 9.32 14.66 -14.16
C GLU A 33 8.80 16.11 -14.14
N MET A 34 7.66 16.35 -13.50
CA MET A 34 7.04 17.68 -13.45
C MET A 34 7.78 18.67 -12.56
N LYS A 35 8.45 18.22 -11.49
CA LYS A 35 9.08 19.11 -10.51
C LYS A 35 10.59 19.25 -10.67
N GLY A 36 11.26 18.44 -11.51
CA GLY A 36 12.70 18.43 -11.65
C GLY A 36 13.46 18.22 -10.31
N ILE A 37 12.78 17.66 -9.32
CA ILE A 37 13.32 17.41 -7.99
C ILE A 37 13.78 15.96 -7.96
N GLU A 38 15.09 15.74 -7.78
CA GLU A 38 15.58 14.45 -7.29
C GLU A 38 15.08 14.24 -5.86
N ILE A 39 13.86 13.77 -5.74
CA ILE A 39 13.40 13.20 -4.47
C ILE A 39 14.16 11.88 -4.35
N LYS A 40 15.12 11.80 -3.40
CA LYS A 40 15.62 10.50 -2.98
C LYS A 40 14.38 9.66 -2.64
N PRO A 41 14.16 8.53 -3.30
CA PRO A 41 13.02 7.70 -2.94
C PRO A 41 13.16 7.36 -1.46
N GLU A 42 12.26 7.84 -0.62
CA GLU A 42 12.05 7.18 0.67
C GLU A 42 11.85 5.72 0.30
N GLN A 43 12.65 4.84 0.87
CA GLN A 43 12.58 3.41 0.56
C GLN A 43 11.13 2.99 0.70
N ASP A 44 10.46 2.77 -0.43
CA ASP A 44 9.08 2.34 -0.43
C ASP A 44 9.03 0.93 0.16
N ILE A 45 8.20 0.76 1.17
CA ILE A 45 8.07 -0.51 1.86
C ILE A 45 7.29 -1.44 0.95
N GLN A 46 7.91 -2.53 0.54
CA GLN A 46 7.32 -3.49 -0.35
C GLN A 46 6.44 -4.48 0.44
N ILE A 47 5.15 -4.46 0.18
CA ILE A 47 4.18 -5.40 0.76
C ILE A 47 3.71 -6.36 -0.34
N ASP A 48 4.10 -7.61 -0.22
CA ASP A 48 3.76 -8.70 -1.14
C ASP A 48 2.95 -9.76 -0.36
N LEU A 49 1.67 -9.49 -0.21
CA LEU A 49 0.68 -10.35 0.43
C LEU A 49 -0.35 -10.79 -0.61
N ASP A 50 -0.80 -12.04 -0.52
CA ASP A 50 -1.86 -12.59 -1.37
C ASP A 50 -3.25 -12.09 -0.91
N VAL A 51 -3.44 -10.78 -1.05
CA VAL A 51 -4.66 -10.08 -0.64
C VAL A 51 -5.10 -9.17 -1.78
N THR A 52 -6.36 -9.29 -2.16
CA THR A 52 -6.98 -8.40 -3.15
C THR A 52 -7.21 -7.03 -2.53
N SER A 53 -6.54 -6.01 -3.07
CA SER A 53 -6.52 -4.65 -2.53
C SER A 53 -6.52 -3.61 -3.65
N TYR A 54 -7.70 -3.14 -4.03
CA TYR A 54 -7.91 -2.12 -5.05
C TYR A 54 -9.28 -1.48 -4.86
N ILE A 55 -9.60 -0.44 -5.62
CA ILE A 55 -10.92 0.18 -5.64
C ILE A 55 -11.70 -0.39 -6.84
N PRO A 56 -12.74 -1.23 -6.62
CA PRO A 56 -13.54 -1.79 -7.71
C PRO A 56 -14.29 -0.73 -8.51
N ASP A 57 -14.45 -0.93 -9.81
CA ASP A 57 -15.21 -0.01 -10.66
C ASP A 57 -16.71 0.03 -10.30
N GLU A 58 -17.25 -1.07 -9.79
CA GLU A 58 -18.62 -1.11 -9.30
C GLU A 58 -18.83 -0.25 -8.04
N TYR A 59 -17.74 0.05 -7.30
CA TYR A 59 -17.81 0.88 -6.11
C TYR A 59 -17.58 2.36 -6.41
N ILE A 60 -16.55 2.68 -7.21
CA ILE A 60 -16.29 4.04 -7.71
C ILE A 60 -16.14 3.96 -9.23
N GLU A 61 -17.20 4.31 -9.95
CA GLU A 61 -17.24 4.23 -11.42
C GLU A 61 -16.38 5.33 -12.08
N ASP A 62 -16.35 6.52 -11.47
CA ASP A 62 -15.61 7.66 -12.03
C ASP A 62 -14.11 7.52 -11.79
N ALA A 63 -13.35 7.45 -12.89
CA ALA A 63 -11.90 7.29 -12.84
C ALA A 63 -11.16 8.44 -12.14
N ASN A 64 -11.67 9.67 -12.24
CA ASN A 64 -11.06 10.82 -11.59
C ASN A 64 -11.26 10.78 -10.08
N GLN A 65 -12.46 10.41 -9.63
CA GLN A 65 -12.75 10.21 -8.21
C GLN A 65 -11.92 9.06 -7.62
N LYS A 66 -11.75 7.98 -8.37
CA LYS A 66 -10.89 6.86 -7.97
C LYS A 66 -9.43 7.31 -7.78
N ILE A 67 -8.90 8.09 -8.73
CA ILE A 67 -7.56 8.69 -8.67
C ILE A 67 -7.43 9.59 -7.45
N GLU A 68 -8.42 10.45 -7.20
CA GLU A 68 -8.46 11.34 -6.03
C GLU A 68 -8.33 10.54 -4.73
N ILE A 69 -9.13 9.49 -4.55
CA ILE A 69 -9.05 8.63 -3.37
C ILE A 69 -7.69 7.92 -3.24
N TYR A 70 -7.11 7.43 -4.34
CA TYR A 70 -5.75 6.87 -4.29
C TYR A 70 -4.70 7.91 -3.86
N GLN A 71 -4.84 9.17 -4.30
CA GLN A 71 -3.96 10.26 -3.88
C GLN A 71 -4.11 10.56 -2.40
N ASP A 72 -5.34 10.62 -1.90
CA ASP A 72 -5.62 10.86 -0.48
C ASP A 72 -5.05 9.75 0.40
N ILE A 73 -5.18 8.51 -0.01
CA ILE A 73 -4.57 7.36 0.67
C ILE A 73 -3.04 7.47 0.65
N ALA A 74 -2.44 7.85 -0.48
CA ALA A 74 -0.99 7.92 -0.64
C ALA A 74 -0.32 8.97 0.25
N VAL A 75 -1.02 10.06 0.60
CA VAL A 75 -0.49 11.13 1.45
C VAL A 75 -0.71 10.89 2.94
N CYS A 76 -1.45 9.87 3.34
CA CYS A 76 -1.69 9.53 4.75
C CYS A 76 -0.37 9.22 5.48
N LYS A 77 -0.16 9.85 6.63
CA LYS A 77 1.06 9.68 7.45
C LYS A 77 0.81 9.00 8.78
N ASN A 78 -0.42 8.98 9.23
CA ASN A 78 -0.81 8.47 10.55
C ASN A 78 -2.21 7.88 10.50
N GLU A 79 -2.65 7.28 11.61
CA GLU A 79 -3.98 6.66 11.72
C GLU A 79 -5.13 7.66 11.60
N GLU A 80 -4.94 8.90 12.05
CA GLU A 80 -5.96 9.95 11.94
C GLU A 80 -6.22 10.31 10.47
N ASP A 81 -5.16 10.43 9.66
CA ASP A 81 -5.30 10.68 8.22
C ASP A 81 -6.06 9.53 7.54
N ILE A 82 -5.75 8.29 7.88
CA ILE A 82 -6.45 7.11 7.35
C ILE A 82 -7.92 7.13 7.75
N GLN A 83 -8.24 7.47 9.00
CA GLN A 83 -9.62 7.55 9.45
C GLN A 83 -10.41 8.64 8.72
N ASN A 84 -9.81 9.78 8.44
CA ASN A 84 -10.43 10.84 7.67
C ASN A 84 -10.76 10.39 6.24
N VAL A 85 -9.86 9.65 5.60
CA VAL A 85 -10.11 9.07 4.28
C VAL A 85 -11.22 8.02 4.32
N ILE A 86 -11.26 7.18 5.36
CA ILE A 86 -12.34 6.20 5.58
C ILE A 86 -13.70 6.92 5.68
N ASP A 87 -13.77 7.95 6.52
CA ASP A 87 -15.00 8.71 6.74
C ASP A 87 -15.47 9.39 5.45
N GLU A 88 -14.55 9.96 4.67
CA GLU A 88 -14.84 10.55 3.36
C GLU A 88 -15.35 9.52 2.36
N ILE A 89 -14.69 8.36 2.26
CA ILE A 89 -15.10 7.27 1.35
C ILE A 89 -16.51 6.80 1.70
N ILE A 90 -16.80 6.59 2.99
CA ILE A 90 -18.12 6.13 3.44
C ILE A 90 -19.18 7.19 3.18
N ASP A 91 -18.88 8.46 3.41
CA ASP A 91 -19.81 9.57 3.18
C ASP A 91 -20.16 9.74 1.70
N ARG A 92 -19.18 9.61 0.81
CA ARG A 92 -19.36 9.81 -0.65
C ARG A 92 -19.91 8.57 -1.38
N PHE A 93 -19.45 7.38 -1.00
CA PHE A 93 -19.68 6.15 -1.78
C PHE A 93 -20.40 5.06 -1.00
N GLY A 94 -20.64 5.24 0.29
CA GLY A 94 -21.31 4.25 1.14
C GLY A 94 -20.35 3.18 1.70
N ASN A 95 -20.91 2.04 2.09
CA ASN A 95 -20.13 0.98 2.72
C ASN A 95 -19.01 0.46 1.82
N MET A 96 -17.82 0.40 2.37
CA MET A 96 -16.64 -0.08 1.64
C MET A 96 -16.72 -1.59 1.36
N PRO A 97 -16.38 -2.02 0.13
CA PRO A 97 -16.16 -3.43 -0.16
C PRO A 97 -14.84 -3.92 0.46
N LYS A 98 -14.70 -5.24 0.56
CA LYS A 98 -13.55 -5.87 1.22
C LYS A 98 -12.22 -5.50 0.60
N GLU A 99 -12.18 -5.29 -0.69
CA GLU A 99 -10.99 -4.90 -1.46
C GLU A 99 -10.46 -3.53 -1.02
N VAL A 100 -11.37 -2.58 -0.73
CA VAL A 100 -11.03 -1.24 -0.24
C VAL A 100 -10.59 -1.28 1.23
N GLU A 101 -11.27 -2.07 2.07
CA GLU A 101 -10.83 -2.31 3.45
C GLU A 101 -9.41 -2.90 3.49
N ASN A 102 -9.14 -3.91 2.65
CA ASN A 102 -7.81 -4.52 2.55
C ASN A 102 -6.75 -3.51 2.11
N LEU A 103 -7.08 -2.63 1.16
CA LEU A 103 -6.19 -1.55 0.72
C LEU A 103 -5.78 -0.65 1.88
N LEU A 104 -6.73 -0.20 2.70
CA LEU A 104 -6.47 0.64 3.86
C LEU A 104 -5.67 -0.10 4.95
N GLU A 105 -5.94 -1.38 5.16
CA GLU A 105 -5.14 -2.21 6.08
C GLU A 105 -3.68 -2.36 5.60
N ILE A 106 -3.44 -2.50 4.30
CA ILE A 106 -2.08 -2.51 3.74
C ILE A 106 -1.36 -1.19 4.01
N ILE A 107 -2.04 -0.06 3.90
CA ILE A 107 -1.46 1.25 4.22
C ILE A 107 -1.09 1.34 5.71
N ARG A 108 -1.95 0.86 6.61
CA ARG A 108 -1.62 0.76 8.04
C ARG A 108 -0.39 -0.10 8.29
N ILE A 109 -0.30 -1.26 7.64
CA ILE A 109 0.86 -2.15 7.74
C ILE A 109 2.12 -1.42 7.25
N LYS A 110 2.07 -0.71 6.14
CA LYS A 110 3.20 0.09 5.63
C LYS A 110 3.68 1.11 6.66
N GLN A 111 2.78 1.84 7.29
CA GLN A 111 3.14 2.83 8.33
C GLN A 111 3.80 2.17 9.54
N LEU A 112 3.25 1.06 10.02
CA LEU A 112 3.84 0.29 11.12
C LEU A 112 5.21 -0.25 10.76
N CYS A 113 5.38 -0.76 9.54
CA CYS A 113 6.65 -1.24 9.01
C CYS A 113 7.70 -0.13 8.95
N LYS A 114 7.31 1.07 8.50
CA LYS A 114 8.20 2.24 8.47
C LYS A 114 8.74 2.57 9.86
N ASN A 115 7.88 2.57 10.86
CA ASN A 115 8.26 2.84 12.24
C ASN A 115 9.14 1.74 12.86
N ALA A 116 8.97 0.50 12.42
CA ALA A 116 9.72 -0.67 12.92
C ALA A 116 11.05 -0.92 12.18
N GLY A 117 11.33 -0.18 11.10
CA GLY A 117 12.50 -0.43 10.25
C GLY A 117 12.36 -1.65 9.34
N VAL A 118 11.13 -2.06 9.04
CA VAL A 118 10.83 -3.12 8.07
C VAL A 118 10.78 -2.52 6.67
N VAL A 119 11.47 -3.14 5.72
CA VAL A 119 11.56 -2.67 4.32
C VAL A 119 10.77 -3.52 3.35
N LYS A 120 10.47 -4.76 3.74
CA LYS A 120 9.71 -5.69 2.89
C LYS A 120 8.94 -6.68 3.76
N VAL A 121 7.71 -6.99 3.33
CA VAL A 121 6.86 -8.04 3.89
C VAL A 121 6.41 -8.94 2.75
N THR A 122 6.66 -10.24 2.85
CA THR A 122 6.24 -11.22 1.84
C THR A 122 5.50 -12.39 2.46
N GLU A 123 4.47 -12.84 1.78
CA GLU A 123 3.78 -14.08 2.11
C GLU A 123 4.42 -15.26 1.35
N LYS A 124 4.73 -16.34 2.07
CA LYS A 124 5.23 -17.59 1.49
C LYS A 124 4.27 -18.71 1.83
N LYS A 125 3.68 -19.32 0.81
CA LYS A 125 2.85 -20.52 0.93
C LYS A 125 3.71 -21.76 0.70
N ASN A 126 3.72 -22.65 1.68
CA ASN A 126 4.34 -23.97 1.52
C ASN A 126 3.29 -24.95 0.98
N LYS A 127 3.42 -25.33 -0.29
CA LYS A 127 2.47 -26.23 -0.96
C LYS A 127 2.43 -27.63 -0.36
N THR A 128 3.54 -28.08 0.29
CA THR A 128 3.65 -29.42 0.86
C THR A 128 2.97 -29.52 2.22
N THR A 129 3.11 -28.50 3.07
CA THR A 129 2.58 -28.48 4.44
C THR A 129 1.27 -27.69 4.56
N ASN A 130 0.82 -27.04 3.47
CA ASN A 130 -0.30 -26.11 3.44
C ASN A 130 -0.20 -25.00 4.52
N SER A 131 1.04 -24.65 4.89
CA SER A 131 1.31 -23.59 5.84
C SER A 131 1.58 -22.26 5.14
N GLN A 132 1.07 -21.19 5.72
CA GLN A 132 1.34 -19.81 5.31
C GLN A 132 2.33 -19.20 6.29
N ASN A 133 3.37 -18.58 5.77
CA ASN A 133 4.35 -17.83 6.55
C ASN A 133 4.46 -16.42 6.01
N VAL A 134 4.54 -15.46 6.91
CA VAL A 134 4.84 -14.07 6.56
C VAL A 134 6.28 -13.79 6.96
N VAL A 135 7.07 -13.27 6.02
CA VAL A 135 8.48 -12.96 6.22
C VAL A 135 8.67 -11.45 6.22
N PHE A 136 9.26 -10.94 7.29
CA PHE A 136 9.60 -9.54 7.46
C PHE A 136 11.09 -9.34 7.22
N TYR A 137 11.44 -8.39 6.36
CA TYR A 137 12.82 -8.00 6.08
C TYR A 137 13.08 -6.65 6.73
N PHE A 138 14.10 -6.61 7.59
CA PHE A 138 14.47 -5.39 8.31
C PHE A 138 15.65 -4.69 7.63
N ASP A 139 15.64 -3.35 7.67
CA ASP A 139 16.79 -2.54 7.28
C ASP A 139 17.88 -2.70 8.35
N LYS A 140 19.07 -3.11 7.92
CA LYS A 140 20.23 -3.33 8.80
C LYS A 140 20.64 -2.09 9.62
N ASN A 141 20.33 -0.90 9.11
CA ASN A 141 20.72 0.37 9.72
C ASN A 141 19.61 0.99 10.59
N LYS A 142 18.37 0.56 10.42
CA LYS A 142 17.20 1.17 11.06
C LYS A 142 16.51 0.25 12.06
N TYR A 143 16.81 -1.05 12.04
CA TYR A 143 16.12 -1.98 12.88
C TYR A 143 16.58 -1.89 14.34
N ASN A 144 15.61 -1.98 15.26
CA ASN A 144 15.90 -2.03 16.70
C ASN A 144 15.95 -3.49 17.16
N PRO A 145 17.09 -3.99 17.66
CA PRO A 145 17.24 -5.38 18.13
C PRO A 145 16.22 -5.77 19.22
N ASN A 146 15.74 -4.82 20.02
CA ASN A 146 14.75 -5.06 21.06
C ASN A 146 13.38 -5.50 20.50
N ILE A 147 13.06 -5.15 19.25
CA ILE A 147 11.82 -5.58 18.59
C ILE A 147 11.77 -7.11 18.49
N ILE A 148 12.85 -7.75 18.12
CA ILE A 148 12.94 -9.21 18.04
C ILE A 148 12.67 -9.85 19.39
N THR A 149 13.26 -9.31 20.46
CA THR A 149 13.04 -9.80 21.82
C THR A 149 11.58 -9.67 22.25
N ILE A 150 10.95 -8.53 21.94
CA ILE A 150 9.53 -8.29 22.25
C ILE A 150 8.63 -9.25 21.45
N LEU A 151 8.92 -9.44 20.15
CA LEU A 151 8.15 -10.35 19.30
C LEU A 151 8.28 -11.80 19.78
N LEU A 152 9.48 -12.24 20.14
CA LEU A 152 9.72 -13.59 20.67
C LEU A 152 8.99 -13.81 22.01
N LYS A 153 8.95 -12.82 22.88
CA LYS A 153 8.18 -12.89 24.13
C LYS A 153 6.67 -12.96 23.88
N LYS A 154 6.16 -12.19 22.92
CA LYS A 154 4.72 -12.09 22.66
C LYS A 154 4.18 -13.26 21.84
N TYR A 155 4.92 -13.72 20.85
CA TYR A 155 4.47 -14.70 19.85
C TYR A 155 5.19 -16.05 19.95
N GLY A 156 6.29 -16.14 20.70
CA GLY A 156 6.98 -17.39 21.03
C GLY A 156 7.26 -18.29 19.83
N THR A 157 6.70 -19.50 19.87
CA THR A 157 6.91 -20.53 18.85
C THR A 157 6.35 -20.23 17.46
N LYS A 158 5.55 -19.16 17.32
CA LYS A 158 5.02 -18.73 15.99
C LYS A 158 6.06 -18.00 15.16
N ILE A 159 7.17 -17.57 15.75
CA ILE A 159 8.28 -16.90 15.06
C ILE A 159 9.41 -17.90 14.87
N LYS A 160 9.89 -17.96 13.62
CA LYS A 160 11.04 -18.78 13.23
C LYS A 160 12.16 -17.89 12.70
#